data_166f048f9ab7860f7893e2ca104ae3be
#
_entry.id   166f048f9ab7860f7893e2ca104ae3be
#
_cell.length_a   1.000
_cell.length_b   1.000
_cell.length_c   1.000
_cell.angle_alpha   90.00
_cell.angle_beta   90.00
_cell.angle_gamma   90.00
#
_symmetry.space_group_name_H-M   'P 1'
#
loop_
_entity.id
_entity.type
_entity.pdbx_description
1 polymer ?
#
loop_
_entity_poly.entity_id
_entity_poly.type
_entity_poly.pdbx_seq_one_letter_code
_entity_poly.pdbx_strand_id
1 'polypeptide(L)'
;MSITEYNTCVEKYLKMVYRISFHYFGNREDAEDITQDVFTKLYQSKVRMDKEEDVKAWLIRVTTNTCHSYFRNPFRKRKTDVDEEELENTIDTGSSEQDIVNRKVVMDAVMSLPEHYRIIVYLFYYEEYSIGQISNILRIKETTIQTRLSRARQRLRDVLAECFPEERSSL
;
A
#
# COMPACT_ATOMS: atom_id res chain seq x y z
N MET A 1 14.95 -3.85 21.36
CA MET A 1 13.52 -3.61 21.58
C MET A 1 13.00 -4.61 22.60
N SER A 2 12.33 -4.18 23.64
CA SER A 2 11.69 -5.05 24.61
C SER A 2 10.42 -5.69 24.03
N ILE A 3 9.92 -6.76 24.65
CA ILE A 3 8.67 -7.41 24.23
C ILE A 3 7.50 -6.43 24.31
N THR A 4 7.47 -5.57 25.33
CA THR A 4 6.42 -4.56 25.49
C THR A 4 6.45 -3.53 24.37
N GLU A 5 7.62 -3.00 24.02
CA GLU A 5 7.78 -2.06 22.90
C GLU A 5 7.39 -2.71 21.56
N TYR A 6 7.73 -3.98 21.37
CA TYR A 6 7.34 -4.74 20.19
C TYR A 6 5.83 -4.87 20.08
N ASN A 7 5.14 -5.29 21.14
CA ASN A 7 3.69 -5.45 21.14
C ASN A 7 2.99 -4.11 20.85
N THR A 8 3.44 -3.02 21.47
CA THR A 8 2.92 -1.67 21.19
C THR A 8 3.10 -1.28 19.72
N CYS A 9 4.26 -1.61 19.12
CA CYS A 9 4.50 -1.39 17.70
C CYS A 9 3.53 -2.21 16.82
N VAL A 10 3.34 -3.49 17.15
CA VAL A 10 2.42 -4.35 16.41
C VAL A 10 1.01 -3.79 16.47
N GLU A 11 0.48 -3.52 17.66
CA GLU A 11 -0.87 -2.97 17.84
C GLU A 11 -1.09 -1.68 17.04
N LYS A 12 -0.09 -0.80 17.05
CA LYS A 12 -0.17 0.51 16.39
C LYS A 12 -0.09 0.45 14.87
N TYR A 13 0.76 -0.41 14.34
CA TYR A 13 1.12 -0.37 12.91
C TYR A 13 0.64 -1.58 12.10
N LEU A 14 0.00 -2.58 12.73
CA LEU A 14 -0.47 -3.78 12.05
C LEU A 14 -1.35 -3.44 10.84
N LYS A 15 -2.37 -2.59 11.04
CA LYS A 15 -3.28 -2.18 9.96
C LYS A 15 -2.56 -1.48 8.82
N MET A 16 -1.60 -0.60 9.12
CA MET A 16 -0.83 0.11 8.08
C MET A 16 0.01 -0.86 7.24
N VAL A 17 0.76 -1.76 7.89
CA VAL A 17 1.60 -2.76 7.22
C VAL A 17 0.74 -3.68 6.35
N TYR A 18 -0.39 -4.15 6.90
CA TYR A 18 -1.34 -4.98 6.18
C TYR A 18 -1.92 -4.26 4.95
N ARG A 19 -2.38 -3.02 5.10
CA ARG A 19 -2.93 -2.22 3.98
C ARG A 19 -1.91 -2.01 2.86
N ILE A 20 -0.66 -1.69 3.20
CA ILE A 20 0.42 -1.57 2.20
C ILE A 20 0.57 -2.90 1.45
N SER A 21 0.62 -4.02 2.17
CA SER A 21 0.78 -5.35 1.60
C SER A 21 -0.41 -5.71 0.70
N PHE A 22 -1.63 -5.43 1.16
CA PHE A 22 -2.85 -5.66 0.39
C PHE A 22 -2.90 -4.84 -0.90
N HIS A 23 -2.48 -3.57 -0.87
CA HIS A 23 -2.39 -2.74 -2.08
C HIS A 23 -1.34 -3.25 -3.08
N TYR A 24 -0.36 -4.05 -2.63
CA TYR A 24 0.58 -4.70 -3.53
C TYR A 24 -0.01 -5.92 -4.21
N PHE A 25 -0.73 -6.77 -3.48
CA PHE A 25 -1.10 -8.11 -3.95
C PHE A 25 -2.59 -8.26 -4.28
N GLY A 26 -3.46 -7.47 -3.65
CA GLY A 26 -4.91 -7.55 -3.82
C GLY A 26 -5.57 -8.76 -3.19
N ASN A 27 -4.84 -9.57 -2.42
CA ASN A 27 -5.38 -10.75 -1.76
C ASN A 27 -4.90 -10.85 -0.30
N ARG A 28 -5.75 -11.47 0.53
CA ARG A 28 -5.56 -11.59 1.96
C ARG A 28 -4.34 -12.46 2.33
N GLU A 29 -4.20 -13.60 1.68
CA GLU A 29 -3.17 -14.59 2.00
C GLU A 29 -1.76 -14.00 1.88
N ASP A 30 -1.45 -13.36 0.74
CA ASP A 30 -0.16 -12.71 0.54
C ASP A 30 0.03 -11.51 1.47
N ALA A 31 -1.04 -10.74 1.74
CA ALA A 31 -0.98 -9.60 2.65
C ALA A 31 -0.67 -10.02 4.10
N GLU A 32 -1.29 -11.08 4.60
CA GLU A 32 -1.02 -11.65 5.91
C GLU A 32 0.40 -12.19 6.03
N ASP A 33 0.87 -12.95 5.03
CA ASP A 33 2.22 -13.50 4.97
C ASP A 33 3.29 -12.40 5.03
N ILE A 34 3.12 -11.36 4.23
CA ILE A 34 4.05 -10.20 4.23
C ILE A 34 4.01 -9.49 5.57
N THR A 35 2.82 -9.28 6.13
CA THR A 35 2.66 -8.60 7.42
C THR A 35 3.40 -9.36 8.51
N GLN A 36 3.24 -10.67 8.58
CA GLN A 36 3.95 -11.53 9.53
C GLN A 36 5.48 -11.45 9.33
N ASP A 37 5.94 -11.51 8.08
CA ASP A 37 7.38 -11.44 7.76
C ASP A 37 7.98 -10.08 8.16
N VAL A 38 7.27 -8.98 7.94
CA VAL A 38 7.70 -7.63 8.33
C VAL A 38 7.85 -7.51 9.85
N PHE A 39 6.87 -7.97 10.62
CA PHE A 39 6.95 -7.91 12.08
C PHE A 39 7.98 -8.90 12.65
N THR A 40 8.20 -10.03 12.00
CA THR A 40 9.32 -10.93 12.33
C THR A 40 10.67 -10.22 12.13
N LYS A 41 10.85 -9.51 11.04
CA LYS A 41 12.05 -8.69 10.78
C LYS A 41 12.19 -7.55 11.80
N LEU A 42 11.08 -6.92 12.22
CA LEU A 42 11.10 -5.92 13.28
C LEU A 42 11.62 -6.51 14.59
N TYR A 43 11.11 -7.67 15.00
CA TYR A 43 11.53 -8.36 16.21
C TYR A 43 13.01 -8.72 16.19
N GLN A 44 13.51 -9.20 15.05
CA GLN A 44 14.90 -9.57 14.84
C GLN A 44 15.83 -8.36 14.64
N SER A 45 15.27 -7.19 14.36
CA SER A 45 16.07 -6.00 14.08
C SER A 45 16.84 -5.55 15.34
N LYS A 46 18.12 -5.23 15.14
CA LYS A 46 18.95 -4.60 16.18
C LYS A 46 18.91 -3.05 16.06
N VAL A 47 18.10 -2.54 15.17
CA VAL A 47 18.02 -1.10 14.91
C VAL A 47 17.33 -0.44 16.08
N ARG A 48 18.03 0.49 16.72
CA ARG A 48 17.46 1.38 17.72
C ARG A 48 16.61 2.44 16.98
N MET A 49 15.34 2.50 17.31
CA MET A 49 14.40 3.47 16.73
C MET A 49 13.91 4.34 17.88
N ASP A 50 14.61 5.45 18.11
CA ASP A 50 14.34 6.31 19.26
C ASP A 50 13.12 7.23 19.03
N LYS A 51 12.71 7.40 17.75
CA LYS A 51 11.56 8.21 17.37
C LYS A 51 10.50 7.37 16.67
N GLU A 52 9.25 7.68 16.96
CA GLU A 52 8.10 7.00 16.39
C GLU A 52 8.06 7.11 14.85
N GLU A 53 8.41 8.27 14.33
CA GLU A 53 8.46 8.53 12.87
C GLU A 53 9.49 7.64 12.18
N ASP A 54 10.62 7.35 12.84
CA ASP A 54 11.65 6.45 12.31
C ASP A 54 11.14 5.00 12.24
N VAL A 55 10.36 4.57 13.25
CA VAL A 55 9.71 3.26 13.26
C VAL A 55 8.72 3.14 12.10
N LYS A 56 7.84 4.13 11.95
CA LYS A 56 6.84 4.16 10.87
C LYS A 56 7.52 4.14 9.49
N ALA A 57 8.51 4.98 9.27
CA ALA A 57 9.26 5.04 8.02
C ALA A 57 10.01 3.74 7.72
N TRP A 58 10.60 3.12 8.76
CA TRP A 58 11.27 1.84 8.63
C TRP A 58 10.29 0.73 8.24
N LEU A 59 9.13 0.65 8.90
CA LEU A 59 8.08 -0.34 8.59
C LEU A 59 7.59 -0.19 7.15
N ILE A 60 7.28 1.02 6.69
CA ILE A 60 6.85 1.27 5.31
C ILE A 60 7.92 0.77 4.32
N ARG A 61 9.19 1.12 4.56
CA ARG A 61 10.30 0.71 3.69
C ARG A 61 10.51 -0.80 3.68
N VAL A 62 10.50 -1.44 4.85
CA VAL A 62 10.68 -2.91 4.96
C VAL A 62 9.51 -3.63 4.31
N THR A 63 8.28 -3.17 4.52
CA THR A 63 7.09 -3.73 3.86
C THR A 63 7.22 -3.65 2.35
N THR A 64 7.55 -2.46 1.83
CA THR A 64 7.74 -2.25 0.39
C THR A 64 8.82 -3.16 -0.19
N ASN A 65 9.97 -3.27 0.48
CA ASN A 65 11.07 -4.14 0.03
C ASN A 65 10.69 -5.63 0.09
N THR A 66 9.94 -6.02 1.10
CA THR A 66 9.46 -7.40 1.25
C THR A 66 8.45 -7.72 0.15
N CYS A 67 7.49 -6.84 -0.12
CA CYS A 67 6.56 -6.97 -1.25
C CYS A 67 7.31 -7.09 -2.58
N HIS A 68 8.28 -6.25 -2.84
CA HIS A 68 9.11 -6.33 -4.05
C HIS A 68 9.82 -7.68 -4.19
N SER A 69 10.42 -8.18 -3.10
CA SER A 69 11.10 -9.48 -3.11
C SER A 69 10.14 -10.63 -3.40
N TYR A 70 8.94 -10.57 -2.83
CA TYR A 70 7.87 -11.52 -3.08
C TYR A 70 7.40 -11.47 -4.54
N PHE A 71 7.22 -10.30 -5.09
CA PHE A 71 6.79 -10.10 -6.48
C PHE A 71 7.79 -10.67 -7.50
N ARG A 72 9.08 -10.63 -7.18
CA ARG A 72 10.17 -11.12 -8.04
C ARG A 72 10.38 -12.64 -7.95
N ASN A 73 9.71 -13.32 -7.01
CA ASN A 73 9.86 -14.77 -6.85
C ASN A 73 9.08 -15.51 -7.95
N PRO A 74 9.77 -16.21 -8.89
CA PRO A 74 9.12 -16.90 -10.02
C PRO A 74 8.32 -18.14 -9.60
N PHE A 75 8.57 -18.67 -8.39
CA PHE A 75 7.91 -19.88 -7.90
C PHE A 75 6.56 -19.62 -7.21
N ARG A 76 6.17 -18.35 -7.00
CA ARG A 76 4.87 -18.00 -6.45
C ARG A 76 3.83 -17.85 -7.56
N LYS A 77 2.72 -18.58 -7.42
CA LYS A 77 1.52 -18.37 -8.26
C LYS A 77 0.91 -17.03 -7.82
N ARG A 78 0.82 -16.09 -8.75
CA ARG A 78 0.11 -14.83 -8.52
C ARG A 78 -1.39 -15.11 -8.58
N LYS A 79 -2.12 -14.76 -7.52
CA LYS A 79 -3.56 -14.60 -7.60
C LYS A 79 -3.83 -13.26 -8.29
N THR A 80 -4.66 -13.28 -9.31
CA THR A 80 -4.98 -12.10 -10.13
C THR A 80 -6.25 -11.39 -9.68
N ASP A 81 -7.08 -12.06 -8.91
CA ASP A 81 -8.37 -11.52 -8.49
C ASP A 81 -8.23 -10.81 -7.14
N VAL A 82 -8.80 -9.60 -7.06
CA VAL A 82 -8.88 -8.83 -5.82
C VAL A 82 -9.87 -9.52 -4.89
N ASP A 83 -9.48 -9.72 -3.65
CA ASP A 83 -10.32 -10.28 -2.60
C ASP A 83 -11.36 -9.23 -2.18
N GLU A 84 -12.59 -9.39 -2.65
CA GLU A 84 -13.69 -8.44 -2.45
C GLU A 84 -14.09 -8.33 -0.98
N GLU A 85 -14.14 -9.45 -0.27
CA GLU A 85 -14.51 -9.49 1.15
C GLU A 85 -13.47 -8.74 1.99
N GLU A 86 -12.20 -8.88 1.64
CA GLU A 86 -11.13 -8.20 2.36
C GLU A 86 -11.06 -6.72 2.01
N LEU A 87 -11.46 -6.33 0.81
CA LEU A 87 -11.58 -4.94 0.43
C LEU A 87 -12.63 -4.22 1.30
N GLU A 88 -13.77 -4.87 1.58
CA GLU A 88 -14.80 -4.34 2.48
C GLU A 88 -14.28 -4.18 3.91
N ASN A 89 -13.48 -5.13 4.40
CA ASN A 89 -12.91 -5.11 5.75
C ASN A 89 -11.82 -4.06 5.96
N THR A 90 -11.16 -3.61 4.88
CA THR A 90 -10.15 -2.53 4.95
C THR A 90 -10.78 -1.13 5.00
N ILE A 91 -12.10 -1.04 4.90
CA ILE A 91 -12.86 0.21 4.80
C ILE A 91 -13.56 0.50 6.14
N ASP A 92 -13.55 1.77 6.57
CA ASP A 92 -14.31 2.19 7.75
C ASP A 92 -15.82 1.97 7.58
N THR A 93 -16.43 1.35 8.58
CA THR A 93 -17.87 1.04 8.63
C THR A 93 -18.71 2.32 8.62
N GLY A 94 -19.62 2.45 7.65
CA GLY A 94 -20.55 3.58 7.53
C GLY A 94 -20.82 4.06 6.10
N SER A 95 -20.36 3.31 5.11
CA SER A 95 -20.47 3.68 3.69
C SER A 95 -21.75 3.14 3.06
N SER A 96 -22.31 3.89 2.11
CA SER A 96 -23.45 3.43 1.29
C SER A 96 -23.01 2.31 0.31
N GLU A 97 -23.98 1.55 -0.22
CA GLU A 97 -23.69 0.54 -1.27
C GLU A 97 -22.98 1.16 -2.48
N GLN A 98 -23.33 2.39 -2.85
CA GLN A 98 -22.68 3.11 -3.95
C GLN A 98 -21.22 3.42 -3.65
N ASP A 99 -20.89 3.75 -2.39
CA ASP A 99 -19.51 3.98 -1.97
C ASP A 99 -18.68 2.70 -2.04
N ILE A 100 -19.26 1.56 -1.71
CA ILE A 100 -18.61 0.25 -1.79
C ILE A 100 -18.29 -0.09 -3.25
N VAL A 101 -19.26 0.08 -4.16
CA VAL A 101 -19.08 -0.15 -5.60
C VAL A 101 -18.00 0.78 -6.17
N ASN A 102 -18.05 2.08 -5.85
CA ASN A 102 -17.06 3.05 -6.32
C ASN A 102 -15.64 2.70 -5.81
N ARG A 103 -15.51 2.24 -4.58
CA ARG A 103 -14.23 1.83 -4.00
C ARG A 103 -13.66 0.59 -4.67
N LYS A 104 -14.51 -0.38 -5.00
CA LYS A 104 -14.08 -1.55 -5.76
C LYS A 104 -13.51 -1.14 -7.12
N VAL A 105 -14.24 -0.29 -7.86
CA VAL A 105 -13.77 0.23 -9.16
C VAL A 105 -12.42 0.95 -9.01
N VAL A 106 -12.27 1.79 -8.01
CA VAL A 106 -10.99 2.48 -7.73
C VAL A 106 -9.89 1.49 -7.36
N MET A 107 -10.19 0.48 -6.54
CA MET A 107 -9.20 -0.54 -6.17
C MET A 107 -8.76 -1.36 -7.37
N ASP A 108 -9.69 -1.80 -8.21
CA ASP A 108 -9.37 -2.52 -9.45
C ASP A 108 -8.49 -1.68 -10.38
N ALA A 109 -8.79 -0.38 -10.50
CA ALA A 109 -7.98 0.57 -11.25
C ALA A 109 -6.56 0.68 -10.66
N VAL A 110 -6.42 0.78 -9.33
CA VAL A 110 -5.12 0.79 -8.66
C VAL A 110 -4.38 -0.53 -8.87
N MET A 111 -5.07 -1.67 -8.79
CA MET A 111 -4.47 -2.98 -9.02
C MET A 111 -4.04 -3.21 -10.47
N SER A 112 -4.62 -2.48 -11.45
CA SER A 112 -4.16 -2.47 -12.84
C SER A 112 -2.82 -1.76 -13.04
N LEU A 113 -2.40 -0.93 -12.08
CA LEU A 113 -1.09 -0.26 -12.13
C LEU A 113 0.05 -1.25 -11.88
N PRO A 114 1.25 -1.01 -12.45
CA PRO A 114 2.47 -1.68 -12.00
C PRO A 114 2.68 -1.50 -10.49
N GLU A 115 3.19 -2.53 -9.82
CA GLU A 115 3.34 -2.57 -8.37
C GLU A 115 4.12 -1.37 -7.79
N HIS A 116 5.16 -0.91 -8.49
CA HIS A 116 5.97 0.23 -8.06
C HIS A 116 5.26 1.59 -8.16
N TYR A 117 4.09 1.66 -8.82
CA TYR A 117 3.22 2.83 -8.80
C TYR A 117 2.22 2.77 -7.66
N ARG A 118 1.70 1.57 -7.34
CA ARG A 118 0.66 1.38 -6.31
C ARG A 118 1.09 1.94 -4.97
N ILE A 119 2.31 1.62 -4.52
CA ILE A 119 2.81 2.12 -3.24
C ILE A 119 2.93 3.65 -3.19
N ILE A 120 3.35 4.28 -4.29
CA ILE A 120 3.50 5.73 -4.36
C ILE A 120 2.11 6.39 -4.31
N VAL A 121 1.14 5.85 -5.03
CA VAL A 121 -0.26 6.29 -4.99
C VAL A 121 -0.82 6.16 -3.57
N TYR A 122 -0.63 5.00 -2.93
CA TYR A 122 -1.06 4.78 -1.56
C TYR A 122 -0.45 5.77 -0.57
N LEU A 123 0.86 5.94 -0.58
CA LEU A 123 1.55 6.85 0.34
C LEU A 123 1.16 8.31 0.10
N PHE A 124 0.94 8.72 -1.15
CA PHE A 124 0.62 10.10 -1.48
C PHE A 124 -0.85 10.45 -1.17
N TYR A 125 -1.80 9.60 -1.59
CA TYR A 125 -3.23 9.90 -1.48
C TYR A 125 -3.88 9.38 -0.20
N TYR A 126 -3.37 8.30 0.36
CA TYR A 126 -3.98 7.65 1.52
C TYR A 126 -3.27 8.00 2.82
N GLU A 127 -1.95 7.99 2.82
CA GLU A 127 -1.13 8.36 3.98
C GLU A 127 -0.73 9.84 3.97
N GLU A 128 -1.10 10.59 2.94
CA GLU A 128 -0.89 12.05 2.79
C GLU A 128 0.58 12.49 2.89
N TYR A 129 1.51 11.62 2.53
CA TYR A 129 2.93 11.96 2.49
C TYR A 129 3.26 12.86 1.29
N SER A 130 4.07 13.90 1.53
CA SER A 130 4.66 14.70 0.46
C SER A 130 5.66 13.89 -0.37
N ILE A 131 5.95 14.34 -1.59
CA ILE A 131 6.95 13.71 -2.48
C ILE A 131 8.31 13.59 -1.79
N GLY A 132 8.75 14.63 -1.06
CA GLY A 132 10.00 14.60 -0.32
C GLY A 132 10.00 13.56 0.81
N GLN A 133 8.90 13.43 1.53
CA GLN A 133 8.75 12.39 2.57
C GLN A 133 8.78 10.99 1.97
N ILE A 134 8.05 10.75 0.86
CA ILE A 134 8.07 9.46 0.15
C ILE A 134 9.48 9.13 -0.34
N SER A 135 10.18 10.11 -0.90
CA SER A 135 11.57 9.99 -1.35
C SER A 135 12.49 9.53 -0.20
N ASN A 136 12.37 10.18 0.95
CA ASN A 136 13.17 9.84 2.13
C ASN A 136 12.83 8.44 2.69
N ILE A 137 11.52 8.09 2.76
CA ILE A 137 11.05 6.80 3.27
C ILE A 137 11.52 5.67 2.37
N LEU A 138 11.27 5.78 1.06
CA LEU A 138 11.56 4.72 0.09
C LEU A 138 13.01 4.73 -0.41
N ARG A 139 13.78 5.80 -0.12
CA ARG A 139 15.13 6.04 -0.64
C ARG A 139 15.19 6.04 -2.17
N ILE A 140 14.23 6.71 -2.78
CA ILE A 140 14.10 6.89 -4.22
C ILE A 140 14.13 8.40 -4.51
N LYS A 141 14.78 8.82 -5.58
CA LYS A 141 14.89 10.25 -5.95
C LYS A 141 13.50 10.88 -6.14
N GLU A 142 13.29 12.11 -5.68
CA GLU A 142 12.04 12.84 -5.82
C GLU A 142 11.56 12.93 -7.26
N THR A 143 12.47 13.15 -8.21
CA THR A 143 12.17 13.18 -9.65
C THR A 143 11.59 11.85 -10.14
N THR A 144 12.03 10.72 -9.57
CA THR A 144 11.48 9.40 -9.87
C THR A 144 10.08 9.24 -9.28
N ILE A 145 9.86 9.71 -8.03
CA ILE A 145 8.54 9.72 -7.40
C ILE A 145 7.55 10.55 -8.21
N GLN A 146 7.95 11.79 -8.59
CA GLN A 146 7.13 12.68 -9.43
C GLN A 146 6.73 12.01 -10.76
N THR A 147 7.71 11.43 -11.45
CA THR A 147 7.46 10.75 -12.73
C THR A 147 6.51 9.56 -12.57
N ARG A 148 6.72 8.73 -11.54
CA ARG A 148 5.86 7.58 -11.27
C ARG A 148 4.44 8.01 -10.89
N LEU A 149 4.31 9.04 -10.06
CA LEU A 149 3.02 9.58 -9.64
C LEU A 149 2.25 10.19 -10.84
N SER A 150 2.93 10.94 -11.69
CA SER A 150 2.34 11.49 -12.92
C SER A 150 1.84 10.39 -13.87
N ARG A 151 2.67 9.35 -14.10
CA ARG A 151 2.27 8.21 -14.95
C ARG A 151 1.14 7.38 -14.33
N ALA A 152 1.16 7.20 -13.01
CA ALA A 152 0.07 6.54 -12.30
C ALA A 152 -1.25 7.30 -12.45
N ARG A 153 -1.23 8.63 -12.26
CA ARG A 153 -2.41 9.49 -12.45
C ARG A 153 -2.97 9.39 -13.87
N GLN A 154 -2.10 9.40 -14.87
CA GLN A 154 -2.56 9.28 -16.27
C GLN A 154 -3.26 7.95 -16.50
N ARG A 155 -2.66 6.83 -16.07
CA ARG A 155 -3.25 5.50 -16.22
C ARG A 155 -4.56 5.35 -15.44
N LEU A 156 -4.62 5.85 -14.20
CA LEU A 156 -5.86 5.83 -13.42
C LEU A 156 -6.97 6.65 -14.09
N ARG A 157 -6.64 7.83 -14.64
CA ARG A 157 -7.60 8.64 -15.37
C ARG A 157 -8.15 7.90 -16.58
N ASP A 158 -7.30 7.23 -17.35
CA ASP A 158 -7.73 6.50 -18.53
C ASP A 158 -8.66 5.34 -18.15
N VAL A 159 -8.31 4.54 -17.14
CA VAL A 159 -9.14 3.42 -16.66
C VAL A 159 -10.45 3.90 -16.04
N LEU A 160 -10.40 4.91 -15.17
CA LEU A 160 -11.60 5.42 -14.48
C LEU A 160 -12.55 6.15 -15.44
N ALA A 161 -12.03 6.79 -16.49
CA ALA A 161 -12.88 7.42 -17.51
C ALA A 161 -13.73 6.41 -18.31
N GLU A 162 -13.29 5.16 -18.40
CA GLU A 162 -14.09 4.06 -18.98
C GLU A 162 -15.19 3.61 -18.02
N CYS A 163 -14.94 3.65 -16.72
CA CYS A 163 -15.88 3.21 -15.69
C CYS A 163 -16.91 4.30 -15.33
N PHE A 164 -16.55 5.59 -15.46
CA PHE A 164 -17.39 6.75 -15.12
C PHE A 164 -17.51 7.72 -16.30
N PRO A 165 -18.23 7.36 -17.38
CA PRO A 165 -18.30 8.18 -18.60
C PRO A 165 -19.00 9.51 -18.39
N GLU A 166 -19.85 9.68 -17.37
CA GLU A 166 -20.62 10.89 -17.12
C GLU A 166 -19.80 12.05 -16.53
N GLU A 167 -18.66 11.77 -15.91
CA GLU A 167 -17.79 12.82 -15.34
C GLU A 167 -16.88 13.52 -16.36
N ARG A 168 -16.87 13.07 -17.61
CA ARG A 168 -16.10 13.69 -18.70
C ARG A 168 -16.51 15.12 -19.04
N SER A 169 -17.70 15.56 -18.62
CA SER A 169 -18.25 16.87 -18.98
C SER A 169 -17.91 17.98 -17.97
N SER A 170 -17.18 17.70 -16.90
CA SER A 170 -16.93 18.62 -15.78
C SER A 170 -15.46 18.97 -15.53
N LEU A 171 -14.54 18.58 -16.43
CA LEU A 171 -13.11 18.89 -16.30
C LEU A 171 -12.59 19.71 -17.48
#